data_365d8f37690a9f427a8532023b3f9691
#
_entry.id   365d8f37690a9f427a8532023b3f9691
#
_cell.length_a   1.000
_cell.length_b   1.000
_cell.length_c   1.000
_cell.angle_alpha   90.00
_cell.angle_beta   90.00
_cell.angle_gamma   90.00
#
_symmetry.space_group_name_H-M   'P 1'
#
loop_
_entity.id
_entity.type
_entity.pdbx_description
1 polymer ?
#
loop_
_entity_poly.entity_id
_entity_poly.type
_entity_poly.pdbx_seq_one_letter_code
_entity_poly.pdbx_strand_id
1 'polypeptide(L)'
;MRLIIEQNAQNGSVWAARYIVSRIKAKAAVTDKPFVLGLPTGGTPVGTYQELIRMYQAGEISFRNVITFNMDEYVGLPEEHPESYHSFMARNFFDHVDVPKENINILNGNAEDLAAECAAYEAKIVAAGGIDLFMGGVGEDGHLAFNEPFSSLVSRTRVKSLTYDTILVNSRFFDGDISKVPTTALTVGVGTVMDAKEVLVLAFGHKKANALREAIEGAYSHKCTLSALQAHPHGIIVADELAVGELKVNTYRYFKDIEKDNLL
;
A
#
# COMPACT_ATOMS: atom_id res chain seq x y z
N MET A 1 -16.78 -2.60 -3.00
CA MET A 1 -15.52 -2.00 -3.51
C MET A 1 -15.87 -0.74 -4.31
N ARG A 2 -15.09 0.34 -4.12
CA ARG A 2 -15.18 1.59 -4.89
C ARG A 2 -14.03 1.65 -5.89
N LEU A 3 -14.23 2.28 -7.04
CA LEU A 3 -13.17 2.57 -8.01
C LEU A 3 -13.25 4.07 -8.36
N ILE A 4 -12.24 4.81 -7.90
CA ILE A 4 -12.05 6.22 -8.19
C ILE A 4 -11.16 6.31 -9.43
N ILE A 5 -11.67 6.92 -10.50
CA ILE A 5 -10.93 7.05 -11.76
C ILE A 5 -10.62 8.54 -11.98
N GLU A 6 -9.39 8.91 -11.66
CA GLU A 6 -8.88 10.26 -11.85
C GLU A 6 -8.24 10.43 -13.23
N GLN A 7 -8.14 11.67 -13.69
CA GLN A 7 -7.61 11.97 -15.01
C GLN A 7 -6.16 11.50 -15.21
N ASN A 8 -5.35 11.55 -14.15
CA ASN A 8 -3.94 11.19 -14.17
C ASN A 8 -3.46 10.78 -12.77
N ALA A 9 -2.24 10.22 -12.71
CA ALA A 9 -1.62 9.77 -11.47
C ALA A 9 -1.47 10.87 -10.40
N GLN A 10 -1.24 12.14 -10.81
CA GLN A 10 -1.12 13.26 -9.89
C GLN A 10 -2.45 13.54 -9.18
N ASN A 11 -3.56 13.58 -9.92
CA ASN A 11 -4.89 13.76 -9.34
C ASN A 11 -5.24 12.60 -8.42
N GLY A 12 -4.96 11.35 -8.83
CA GLY A 12 -5.16 10.18 -7.98
C GLY A 12 -4.36 10.23 -6.68
N SER A 13 -3.12 10.70 -6.74
CA SER A 13 -2.26 10.87 -5.56
C SER A 13 -2.81 11.94 -4.61
N VAL A 14 -3.28 13.07 -5.13
CA VAL A 14 -3.92 14.14 -4.35
C VAL A 14 -5.23 13.65 -3.74
N TRP A 15 -6.05 12.92 -4.51
CA TRP A 15 -7.29 12.32 -4.01
C TRP A 15 -7.01 11.40 -2.81
N ALA A 16 -6.04 10.50 -2.96
CA ALA A 16 -5.66 9.55 -1.91
C ALA A 16 -5.16 10.26 -0.64
N ALA A 17 -4.31 11.28 -0.79
CA ALA A 17 -3.82 12.07 0.33
C ALA A 17 -4.95 12.78 1.08
N ARG A 18 -5.87 13.43 0.37
CA ARG A 18 -7.06 14.07 0.96
C ARG A 18 -7.96 13.06 1.67
N TYR A 19 -8.14 11.88 1.07
CA TYR A 19 -8.92 10.81 1.69
C TYR A 19 -8.28 10.37 3.02
N ILE A 20 -6.98 10.07 3.04
CA ILE A 20 -6.23 9.71 4.26
C ILE A 20 -6.40 10.79 5.34
N VAL A 21 -6.17 12.05 4.99
CA VAL A 21 -6.31 13.18 5.94
C VAL A 21 -7.73 13.29 6.46
N SER A 22 -8.74 13.09 5.62
CA SER A 22 -10.14 13.10 6.03
C SER A 22 -10.46 12.01 7.05
N ARG A 23 -9.88 10.80 6.87
CA ARG A 23 -10.07 9.67 7.81
C ARG A 23 -9.35 9.89 9.13
N ILE A 24 -8.12 10.43 9.12
CA ILE A 24 -7.40 10.83 10.34
C ILE A 24 -8.23 11.84 11.14
N LYS A 25 -8.70 12.91 10.48
CA LYS A 25 -9.52 13.95 11.11
C LYS A 25 -10.85 13.41 11.65
N ALA A 26 -11.51 12.54 10.89
CA ALA A 26 -12.78 11.93 11.31
C ALA A 26 -12.60 11.07 12.57
N LYS A 27 -11.52 10.30 12.69
CA LYS A 27 -11.22 9.54 13.91
C LYS A 27 -10.90 10.47 15.08
N ALA A 28 -10.06 11.47 14.87
CA ALA A 28 -9.69 12.44 15.90
C ALA A 28 -10.90 13.24 16.47
N ALA A 29 -11.94 13.44 15.66
CA ALA A 29 -13.16 14.12 16.10
C ALA A 29 -14.01 13.30 17.10
N VAL A 30 -13.79 11.97 17.17
CA VAL A 30 -14.63 11.07 18.01
C VAL A 30 -13.84 10.32 19.07
N THR A 31 -12.50 10.33 19.01
CA THR A 31 -11.65 9.63 19.99
C THR A 31 -10.22 10.15 19.98
N ASP A 32 -9.55 10.07 21.13
CA ASP A 32 -8.13 10.38 21.28
C ASP A 32 -7.20 9.20 20.89
N LYS A 33 -7.77 8.04 20.52
CA LYS A 33 -6.96 6.89 20.10
C LYS A 33 -6.21 7.19 18.81
N PRO A 34 -4.93 6.77 18.69
CA PRO A 34 -4.14 6.97 17.48
C PRO A 34 -4.83 6.41 16.22
N PHE A 35 -4.65 7.10 15.09
CA PHE A 35 -5.01 6.55 13.79
C PHE A 35 -3.93 5.57 13.33
N VAL A 36 -4.31 4.36 12.96
CA VAL A 36 -3.36 3.31 12.54
C VAL A 36 -3.38 3.21 11.01
N LEU A 37 -2.25 3.57 10.39
CA LEU A 37 -2.09 3.72 8.94
C LEU A 37 -1.11 2.69 8.38
N GLY A 38 -1.58 1.84 7.48
CA GLY A 38 -0.73 0.95 6.68
C GLY A 38 -0.14 1.69 5.48
N LEU A 39 1.15 1.49 5.18
CA LEU A 39 1.89 2.23 4.17
C LEU A 39 2.71 1.32 3.26
N PRO A 40 2.68 1.53 1.91
CA PRO A 40 3.53 0.84 0.95
C PRO A 40 4.81 1.63 0.67
N THR A 41 5.76 0.96 0.02
CA THR A 41 6.91 1.60 -0.64
C THR A 41 6.77 1.58 -2.17
N GLY A 42 7.82 1.92 -2.89
CA GLY A 42 7.85 1.95 -4.35
C GLY A 42 7.41 3.28 -4.97
N GLY A 43 7.42 3.35 -6.29
CA GLY A 43 7.20 4.62 -7.01
C GLY A 43 5.76 5.13 -6.99
N THR A 44 4.77 4.25 -6.89
CA THR A 44 3.35 4.62 -6.99
C THR A 44 2.87 5.54 -5.86
N PRO A 45 3.20 5.32 -4.57
CA PRO A 45 2.73 6.15 -3.46
C PRO A 45 3.48 7.47 -3.29
N VAL A 46 4.60 7.71 -3.98
CA VAL A 46 5.45 8.90 -3.79
C VAL A 46 4.67 10.20 -3.96
N GLY A 47 3.82 10.29 -4.99
CA GLY A 47 2.97 11.47 -5.19
C GLY A 47 1.99 11.71 -4.04
N THR A 48 1.47 10.64 -3.44
CA THR A 48 0.60 10.72 -2.25
C THR A 48 1.40 11.19 -1.03
N TYR A 49 2.61 10.69 -0.82
CA TYR A 49 3.49 11.17 0.26
C TYR A 49 3.84 12.65 0.10
N GLN A 50 4.18 13.08 -1.11
CA GLN A 50 4.47 14.50 -1.39
C GLN A 50 3.27 15.40 -1.05
N GLU A 51 2.05 14.99 -1.39
CA GLU A 51 0.86 15.76 -1.06
C GLU A 51 0.56 15.75 0.45
N LEU A 52 0.74 14.62 1.15
CA LEU A 52 0.62 14.54 2.61
C LEU A 52 1.62 15.46 3.31
N ILE A 53 2.87 15.50 2.81
CA ILE A 53 3.91 16.41 3.31
C ILE A 53 3.51 17.87 3.08
N ARG A 54 3.02 18.20 1.87
CA ARG A 54 2.53 19.55 1.55
C ARG A 54 1.40 19.96 2.52
N MET A 55 0.43 19.08 2.75
CA MET A 55 -0.68 19.34 3.67
C MET A 55 -0.20 19.53 5.12
N TYR A 56 0.79 18.75 5.56
CA TYR A 56 1.42 18.92 6.87
C TYR A 56 2.13 20.27 6.97
N GLN A 57 2.95 20.64 6.00
CA GLN A 57 3.67 21.91 5.97
C GLN A 57 2.72 23.13 5.91
N ALA A 58 1.55 22.95 5.30
CA ALA A 58 0.48 23.96 5.29
C ALA A 58 -0.32 24.04 6.60
N GLY A 59 0.00 23.17 7.59
CA GLY A 59 -0.74 23.12 8.86
C GLY A 59 -2.14 22.50 8.75
N GLU A 60 -2.45 21.82 7.64
CA GLU A 60 -3.75 21.18 7.41
C GLU A 60 -3.91 19.87 8.22
N ILE A 61 -2.82 19.23 8.58
CA ILE A 61 -2.77 17.97 9.33
C ILE A 61 -1.53 17.88 10.21
N SER A 62 -1.61 17.13 11.33
CA SER A 62 -0.48 16.65 12.13
C SER A 62 -0.56 15.13 12.21
N PHE A 63 0.58 14.45 12.15
CA PHE A 63 0.68 13.00 12.26
C PHE A 63 1.12 12.54 13.66
N ARG A 64 1.17 13.43 14.66
CA ARG A 64 1.60 13.10 16.05
C ARG A 64 0.79 11.98 16.68
N ASN A 65 -0.50 11.86 16.33
CA ASN A 65 -1.39 10.81 16.82
C ASN A 65 -1.65 9.74 15.76
N VAL A 66 -0.61 9.41 14.98
CA VAL A 66 -0.65 8.36 13.96
C VAL A 66 0.38 7.29 14.30
N ILE A 67 -0.02 6.02 14.20
CA ILE A 67 0.86 4.84 14.22
C ILE A 67 0.92 4.30 12.80
N THR A 68 2.12 3.99 12.30
CA THR A 68 2.28 3.48 10.93
C THR A 68 2.78 2.05 10.93
N PHE A 69 2.35 1.26 9.93
CA PHE A 69 2.82 -0.09 9.64
C PHE A 69 3.15 -0.22 8.16
N ASN A 70 4.41 -0.47 7.83
CA ASN A 70 4.79 -0.73 6.45
C ASN A 70 4.45 -2.15 6.01
N MET A 71 4.19 -2.33 4.70
CA MET A 71 3.73 -3.61 4.15
C MET A 71 4.82 -4.68 4.15
N ASP A 72 6.08 -4.29 3.99
CA ASP A 72 7.17 -5.21 3.68
C ASP A 72 8.53 -4.59 3.94
N GLU A 73 9.56 -5.44 3.94
CA GLU A 73 10.98 -5.08 3.91
C GLU A 73 11.79 -6.23 3.31
N TYR A 74 12.88 -5.92 2.64
CA TYR A 74 13.85 -6.91 2.15
C TYR A 74 14.57 -7.64 3.28
N VAL A 75 14.82 -8.93 3.09
CA VAL A 75 15.64 -9.73 4.01
C VAL A 75 17.11 -9.56 3.64
N GLY A 76 17.95 -9.33 4.65
CA GLY A 76 19.40 -9.26 4.52
C GLY A 76 19.93 -7.94 3.96
N LEU A 77 19.08 -6.93 3.76
CA LEU A 77 19.50 -5.60 3.36
C LEU A 77 19.64 -4.72 4.63
N PRO A 78 20.81 -4.07 4.88
CA PRO A 78 20.95 -3.16 6.01
C PRO A 78 19.91 -2.03 5.98
N GLU A 79 19.44 -1.59 7.15
CA GLU A 79 18.43 -0.52 7.24
C GLU A 79 18.90 0.79 6.60
N GLU A 80 20.21 1.08 6.70
CA GLU A 80 20.85 2.28 6.14
C GLU A 80 21.10 2.16 4.62
N HIS A 81 20.91 0.96 4.04
CA HIS A 81 21.06 0.80 2.59
C HIS A 81 20.07 1.71 1.85
N PRO A 82 20.49 2.46 0.80
CA PRO A 82 19.60 3.39 0.10
C PRO A 82 18.28 2.77 -0.38
N GLU A 83 18.29 1.49 -0.70
CA GLU A 83 17.13 0.77 -1.25
C GLU A 83 16.40 -0.07 -0.19
N SER A 84 16.78 -0.01 1.09
CA SER A 84 15.93 -0.55 2.17
C SER A 84 14.63 0.25 2.26
N TYR A 85 13.57 -0.39 2.70
CA TYR A 85 12.29 0.32 2.87
C TYR A 85 12.31 1.25 4.08
N HIS A 86 13.17 1.00 5.08
CA HIS A 86 13.47 1.97 6.12
C HIS A 86 14.01 3.28 5.53
N SER A 87 15.08 3.21 4.73
CA SER A 87 15.66 4.39 4.09
C SER A 87 14.71 5.04 3.07
N PHE A 88 13.94 4.24 2.33
CA PHE A 88 12.93 4.76 1.41
C PHE A 88 11.88 5.60 2.14
N MET A 89 11.33 5.08 3.24
CA MET A 89 10.27 5.76 3.99
C MET A 89 10.79 6.99 4.72
N ALA A 90 12.01 6.95 5.26
CA ALA A 90 12.64 8.13 5.83
C ALA A 90 12.72 9.26 4.80
N ARG A 91 13.35 9.00 3.65
CA ARG A 91 13.56 10.01 2.58
C ARG A 91 12.26 10.54 1.98
N ASN A 92 11.24 9.70 1.82
CA ASN A 92 10.03 10.08 1.06
C ASN A 92 8.88 10.53 1.94
N PHE A 93 8.92 10.28 3.26
CA PHE A 93 7.80 10.63 4.13
C PHE A 93 8.22 10.99 5.57
N PHE A 94 8.83 10.09 6.34
CA PHE A 94 8.95 10.25 7.79
C PHE A 94 9.83 11.41 8.21
N ASP A 95 10.90 11.73 7.48
CA ASP A 95 11.77 12.87 7.80
C ASP A 95 11.11 14.23 7.54
N HIS A 96 9.94 14.25 6.92
CA HIS A 96 9.24 15.47 6.51
C HIS A 96 7.96 15.76 7.30
N VAL A 97 7.57 14.88 8.23
CA VAL A 97 6.33 14.97 9.01
C VAL A 97 6.58 14.68 10.49
N ASP A 98 5.59 14.88 11.34
CA ASP A 98 5.72 14.78 12.80
C ASP A 98 5.23 13.44 13.38
N VAL A 99 5.33 12.33 12.63
CA VAL A 99 5.08 11.00 13.20
C VAL A 99 6.14 10.69 14.26
N PRO A 100 5.77 10.36 15.51
CA PRO A 100 6.73 9.95 16.53
C PRO A 100 7.49 8.69 16.09
N LYS A 101 8.81 8.63 16.33
CA LYS A 101 9.65 7.49 15.91
C LYS A 101 9.17 6.17 16.49
N GLU A 102 8.71 6.16 17.74
CA GLU A 102 8.14 4.99 18.43
C GLU A 102 6.83 4.49 17.80
N ASN A 103 6.18 5.31 16.99
CA ASN A 103 4.95 4.97 16.26
C ASN A 103 5.21 4.45 14.84
N ILE A 104 6.46 4.46 14.38
CA ILE A 104 6.85 3.96 13.06
C ILE A 104 7.18 2.47 13.20
N ASN A 105 6.45 1.62 12.49
CA ASN A 105 6.68 0.18 12.46
C ASN A 105 7.03 -0.25 11.03
N ILE A 106 8.25 -0.76 10.86
CA ILE A 106 8.73 -1.41 9.65
C ILE A 106 9.31 -2.76 10.06
N LEU A 107 9.09 -3.79 9.24
CA LEU A 107 9.62 -5.14 9.50
C LEU A 107 11.16 -5.12 9.53
N ASN A 108 11.76 -5.85 10.46
CA ASN A 108 13.21 -6.01 10.52
C ASN A 108 13.66 -7.21 9.67
N GLY A 109 14.10 -6.94 8.45
CA GLY A 109 14.64 -7.97 7.53
C GLY A 109 15.97 -8.58 7.98
N ASN A 110 16.58 -8.07 9.04
CA ASN A 110 17.85 -8.56 9.62
C ASN A 110 17.67 -9.22 11.00
N ALA A 111 16.42 -9.54 11.39
CA ALA A 111 16.15 -10.25 12.65
C ALA A 111 16.78 -11.65 12.63
N GLU A 112 17.29 -12.12 13.78
CA GLU A 112 17.86 -13.46 13.92
C GLU A 112 16.82 -14.55 13.66
N ASP A 113 15.57 -14.33 14.09
CA ASP A 113 14.42 -15.19 13.82
C ASP A 113 13.34 -14.40 13.05
N LEU A 114 13.33 -14.56 11.74
CA LEU A 114 12.39 -13.90 10.84
C LEU A 114 10.94 -14.32 11.09
N ALA A 115 10.70 -15.54 11.56
CA ALA A 115 9.34 -16.01 11.86
C ALA A 115 8.83 -15.35 13.15
N ALA A 116 9.67 -15.23 14.17
CA ALA A 116 9.36 -14.51 15.39
C ALA A 116 9.11 -13.02 15.12
N GLU A 117 9.90 -12.39 14.24
CA GLU A 117 9.69 -10.99 13.81
C GLU A 117 8.31 -10.83 13.15
N CYS A 118 7.95 -11.70 12.21
CA CYS A 118 6.63 -11.67 11.57
C CYS A 118 5.48 -11.82 12.58
N ALA A 119 5.61 -12.75 13.53
CA ALA A 119 4.62 -12.96 14.59
C ALA A 119 4.51 -11.74 15.52
N ALA A 120 5.65 -11.14 15.90
CA ALA A 120 5.69 -9.94 16.71
C ALA A 120 5.06 -8.73 15.98
N TYR A 121 5.26 -8.63 14.67
CA TYR A 121 4.66 -7.57 13.84
C TYR A 121 3.13 -7.67 13.83
N GLU A 122 2.58 -8.86 13.62
CA GLU A 122 1.13 -9.11 13.72
C GLU A 122 0.59 -8.76 15.12
N ALA A 123 1.33 -9.14 16.17
CA ALA A 123 0.95 -8.81 17.55
C ALA A 123 0.94 -7.30 17.80
N LYS A 124 1.90 -6.54 17.24
CA LYS A 124 1.91 -5.06 17.30
C LYS A 124 0.69 -4.46 16.61
N ILE A 125 0.30 -4.97 15.44
CA ILE A 125 -0.92 -4.52 14.73
C ILE A 125 -2.16 -4.73 15.62
N VAL A 126 -2.29 -5.91 16.22
CA VAL A 126 -3.41 -6.22 17.13
C VAL A 126 -3.39 -5.31 18.36
N ALA A 127 -2.23 -5.10 19.00
CA ALA A 127 -2.07 -4.22 20.16
C ALA A 127 -2.42 -2.76 19.85
N ALA A 128 -2.18 -2.29 18.64
CA ALA A 128 -2.58 -0.97 18.16
C ALA A 128 -4.10 -0.84 17.91
N GLY A 129 -4.86 -1.94 18.00
CA GLY A 129 -6.30 -2.00 17.74
C GLY A 129 -6.67 -2.29 16.28
N GLY A 130 -5.76 -2.87 15.53
CA GLY A 130 -5.87 -3.13 14.10
C GLY A 130 -5.60 -1.87 13.26
N ILE A 131 -5.52 -2.04 11.95
CA ILE A 131 -5.25 -0.94 11.01
C ILE A 131 -6.57 -0.24 10.64
N ASP A 132 -6.61 1.07 10.76
CA ASP A 132 -7.79 1.87 10.38
C ASP A 132 -7.89 2.02 8.87
N LEU A 133 -6.77 2.29 8.20
CA LEU A 133 -6.68 2.36 6.74
C LEU A 133 -5.36 1.78 6.28
N PHE A 134 -5.42 0.79 5.40
CA PHE A 134 -4.24 0.25 4.74
C PHE A 134 -4.13 0.82 3.33
N MET A 135 -3.17 1.73 3.10
CA MET A 135 -2.81 2.15 1.75
C MET A 135 -1.85 1.12 1.15
N GLY A 136 -2.07 0.74 -0.10
CA GLY A 136 -1.21 -0.17 -0.84
C GLY A 136 -1.04 0.23 -2.29
N GLY A 137 -0.08 -0.39 -2.97
CA GLY A 137 0.03 -0.41 -4.41
C GLY A 137 -0.38 -1.77 -4.97
N VAL A 138 -0.32 -1.93 -6.29
CA VAL A 138 -0.56 -3.20 -6.97
C VAL A 138 0.56 -3.51 -7.95
N GLY A 139 1.00 -4.77 -8.00
CA GLY A 139 1.92 -5.28 -9.02
C GLY A 139 1.30 -5.29 -10.42
N GLU A 140 2.12 -5.43 -11.46
CA GLU A 140 1.63 -5.53 -12.85
C GLU A 140 0.83 -6.82 -13.09
N ASP A 141 1.05 -7.85 -12.27
CA ASP A 141 0.36 -9.14 -12.23
C ASP A 141 -0.82 -9.19 -11.24
N GLY A 142 -1.09 -8.09 -10.54
CA GLY A 142 -2.19 -7.96 -9.58
C GLY A 142 -1.87 -8.36 -8.14
N HIS A 143 -0.58 -8.47 -7.78
CA HIS A 143 -0.21 -8.76 -6.39
C HIS A 143 -0.33 -7.55 -5.46
N LEU A 144 -0.72 -7.78 -4.20
CA LEU A 144 -0.69 -6.84 -3.08
C LEU A 144 0.54 -7.11 -2.22
N ALA A 145 1.34 -6.08 -1.86
CA ALA A 145 2.61 -6.25 -1.18
C ALA A 145 3.48 -7.28 -1.94
N PHE A 146 4.25 -8.14 -1.28
CA PHE A 146 4.92 -9.27 -1.95
C PHE A 146 4.08 -10.56 -1.94
N ASN A 147 2.74 -10.43 -1.93
CA ASN A 147 1.86 -11.59 -2.11
C ASN A 147 1.70 -11.93 -3.60
N GLU A 148 2.76 -12.50 -4.17
CA GLU A 148 2.82 -12.99 -5.54
C GLU A 148 1.59 -13.81 -5.92
N PRO A 149 1.22 -13.94 -7.22
CA PRO A 149 0.15 -14.81 -7.67
C PRO A 149 0.21 -16.19 -7.01
N PHE A 150 -0.96 -16.71 -6.68
CA PHE A 150 -1.17 -17.99 -5.96
C PHE A 150 -0.84 -17.95 -4.46
N SER A 151 -0.54 -16.77 -3.88
CA SER A 151 -0.51 -16.60 -2.43
C SER A 151 -1.91 -16.73 -1.84
N SER A 152 -2.01 -17.41 -0.68
CA SER A 152 -3.30 -17.57 0.02
C SER A 152 -3.93 -16.22 0.35
N LEU A 153 -5.23 -16.07 0.09
CA LEU A 153 -5.99 -14.85 0.40
C LEU A 153 -6.23 -14.67 1.91
N VAL A 154 -5.92 -15.67 2.73
CA VAL A 154 -5.96 -15.60 4.20
C VAL A 154 -4.56 -15.62 4.82
N SER A 155 -3.51 -15.41 4.00
CA SER A 155 -2.13 -15.38 4.48
C SER A 155 -1.89 -14.26 5.48
N ARG A 156 -0.96 -14.52 6.43
CA ARG A 156 -0.49 -13.56 7.42
C ARG A 156 0.92 -13.08 7.08
N THR A 157 1.46 -12.17 7.88
CA THR A 157 2.84 -11.69 7.75
C THR A 157 3.82 -12.86 7.80
N ARG A 158 4.72 -12.92 6.83
CA ARG A 158 5.64 -14.05 6.65
C ARG A 158 6.86 -13.71 5.80
N VAL A 159 7.84 -14.60 5.84
CA VAL A 159 8.95 -14.64 4.87
C VAL A 159 8.40 -15.08 3.51
N LYS A 160 8.80 -14.39 2.44
CA LYS A 160 8.40 -14.69 1.06
C LYS A 160 9.60 -14.64 0.12
N SER A 161 9.80 -15.70 -0.66
CA SER A 161 10.71 -15.64 -1.81
C SER A 161 10.08 -14.82 -2.93
N LEU A 162 10.85 -13.95 -3.54
CA LEU A 162 10.42 -13.13 -4.67
C LEU A 162 10.53 -13.91 -5.98
N THR A 163 9.59 -13.70 -6.88
CA THR A 163 9.66 -14.27 -8.23
C THR A 163 10.75 -13.59 -9.05
N TYR A 164 11.23 -14.27 -10.09
CA TYR A 164 12.21 -13.70 -11.01
C TYR A 164 11.72 -12.39 -11.64
N ASP A 165 10.44 -12.33 -12.01
CA ASP A 165 9.84 -11.12 -12.60
C ASP A 165 9.84 -9.95 -11.60
N THR A 166 9.52 -10.20 -10.33
CA THR A 166 9.60 -9.18 -9.27
C THR A 166 11.03 -8.71 -9.06
N ILE A 167 12.01 -9.61 -9.03
CA ILE A 167 13.43 -9.27 -8.92
C ILE A 167 13.86 -8.43 -10.13
N LEU A 168 13.47 -8.81 -11.32
CA LEU A 168 13.77 -8.08 -12.56
C LEU A 168 13.17 -6.68 -12.55
N VAL A 169 11.91 -6.53 -12.16
CA VAL A 169 11.26 -5.21 -12.04
C VAL A 169 11.95 -4.34 -10.99
N ASN A 170 12.37 -4.93 -9.87
CA ASN A 170 13.00 -4.20 -8.78
C ASN A 170 14.49 -3.87 -9.06
N SER A 171 15.14 -4.53 -10.01
CA SER A 171 16.54 -4.24 -10.38
C SER A 171 16.76 -2.78 -10.77
N ARG A 172 15.73 -2.10 -11.27
CA ARG A 172 15.77 -0.65 -11.56
C ARG A 172 16.16 0.23 -10.36
N PHE A 173 15.96 -0.26 -9.14
CA PHE A 173 16.37 0.41 -7.91
C PHE A 173 17.80 0.05 -7.50
N PHE A 174 18.39 -0.96 -8.14
CA PHE A 174 19.73 -1.48 -7.90
C PHE A 174 20.63 -1.32 -9.12
N ASP A 175 20.59 -0.15 -9.76
CA ASP A 175 21.37 0.20 -10.97
C ASP A 175 21.15 -0.75 -12.17
N GLY A 176 20.03 -1.44 -12.22
CA GLY A 176 19.73 -2.48 -13.22
C GLY A 176 20.40 -3.81 -12.94
N ASP A 177 21.11 -3.98 -11.83
CA ASP A 177 21.84 -5.20 -11.48
C ASP A 177 20.95 -6.17 -10.69
N ILE A 178 20.45 -7.19 -11.36
CA ILE A 178 19.59 -8.23 -10.78
C ILE A 178 20.27 -8.95 -9.60
N SER A 179 21.61 -9.10 -9.65
CA SER A 179 22.34 -9.83 -8.60
C SER A 179 22.38 -9.10 -7.26
N LYS A 180 22.13 -7.80 -7.25
CA LYS A 180 22.06 -6.97 -6.04
C LYS A 180 20.68 -6.97 -5.40
N VAL A 181 19.64 -7.38 -6.12
CA VAL A 181 18.27 -7.39 -5.60
C VAL A 181 18.11 -8.55 -4.61
N PRO A 182 17.64 -8.31 -3.37
CA PRO A 182 17.34 -9.40 -2.45
C PRO A 182 16.30 -10.36 -3.04
N THR A 183 16.49 -11.64 -2.81
CA THR A 183 15.60 -12.69 -3.31
C THR A 183 14.47 -13.05 -2.35
N THR A 184 14.50 -12.46 -1.15
CA THR A 184 13.58 -12.76 -0.05
C THR A 184 13.15 -11.47 0.64
N ALA A 185 11.89 -11.40 1.06
CA ALA A 185 11.33 -10.29 1.80
C ALA A 185 10.45 -10.79 2.96
N LEU A 186 10.28 -9.95 3.98
CA LEU A 186 9.17 -10.04 4.92
C LEU A 186 8.01 -9.24 4.35
N THR A 187 6.80 -9.80 4.38
CA THR A 187 5.63 -9.13 3.83
C THR A 187 4.38 -9.44 4.62
N VAL A 188 3.54 -8.42 4.83
CA VAL A 188 2.18 -8.66 5.35
C VAL A 188 1.42 -9.58 4.41
N GLY A 189 0.59 -10.44 4.97
CA GLY A 189 -0.27 -11.31 4.19
C GLY A 189 -1.47 -10.59 3.60
N VAL A 190 -2.13 -11.21 2.61
CA VAL A 190 -3.39 -10.69 2.07
C VAL A 190 -4.43 -10.58 3.18
N GLY A 191 -4.55 -11.60 4.05
CA GLY A 191 -5.45 -11.58 5.20
C GLY A 191 -5.16 -10.43 6.17
N THR A 192 -3.87 -10.11 6.40
CA THR A 192 -3.46 -8.97 7.25
C THR A 192 -3.95 -7.64 6.66
N VAL A 193 -3.81 -7.47 5.33
CA VAL A 193 -4.33 -6.28 4.64
C VAL A 193 -5.86 -6.21 4.72
N MET A 194 -6.53 -7.34 4.50
CA MET A 194 -8.00 -7.45 4.49
C MET A 194 -8.65 -7.29 5.88
N ASP A 195 -7.90 -7.45 6.96
CA ASP A 195 -8.37 -7.17 8.33
C ASP A 195 -8.42 -5.67 8.66
N ALA A 196 -7.83 -4.81 7.83
CA ALA A 196 -7.94 -3.36 8.01
C ALA A 196 -9.40 -2.89 7.88
N LYS A 197 -9.78 -1.83 8.59
CA LYS A 197 -11.15 -1.29 8.49
C LYS A 197 -11.45 -0.72 7.11
N GLU A 198 -10.44 -0.14 6.46
CA GLU A 198 -10.48 0.37 5.10
C GLU A 198 -9.21 -0.04 4.36
N VAL A 199 -9.32 -0.36 3.07
CA VAL A 199 -8.16 -0.64 2.21
C VAL A 199 -8.21 0.28 1.00
N LEU A 200 -7.13 1.00 0.76
CA LEU A 200 -6.96 1.95 -0.34
C LEU A 200 -5.80 1.50 -1.22
N VAL A 201 -6.06 1.12 -2.46
CA VAL A 201 -5.03 0.66 -3.40
C VAL A 201 -4.84 1.67 -4.53
N LEU A 202 -3.58 2.09 -4.73
CA LEU A 202 -3.18 2.97 -5.82
C LEU A 202 -2.77 2.16 -7.04
N ALA A 203 -3.30 2.52 -8.21
CA ALA A 203 -2.99 1.85 -9.47
C ALA A 203 -2.90 2.88 -10.61
N PHE A 204 -1.69 3.25 -11.00
CA PHE A 204 -1.45 4.26 -12.02
C PHE A 204 -0.65 3.72 -13.20
N GLY A 205 -1.02 4.19 -14.41
CA GLY A 205 -0.37 3.87 -15.66
C GLY A 205 -0.85 2.58 -16.31
N HIS A 206 -0.70 2.51 -17.62
CA HIS A 206 -1.20 1.41 -18.46
C HIS A 206 -0.72 0.01 -18.04
N LYS A 207 0.48 -0.10 -17.47
CA LYS A 207 1.02 -1.39 -16.99
C LYS A 207 0.15 -2.05 -15.91
N LYS A 208 -0.75 -1.30 -15.25
CA LYS A 208 -1.69 -1.82 -14.23
C LYS A 208 -3.04 -2.24 -14.81
N ALA A 209 -3.28 -1.98 -16.10
CA ALA A 209 -4.61 -2.14 -16.69
C ALA A 209 -5.11 -3.60 -16.65
N ASN A 210 -4.26 -4.57 -16.99
CA ASN A 210 -4.63 -5.99 -16.90
C ASN A 210 -4.89 -6.44 -15.45
N ALA A 211 -4.04 -6.01 -14.51
CA ALA A 211 -4.22 -6.30 -13.10
C ALA A 211 -5.55 -5.76 -12.56
N LEU A 212 -5.91 -4.53 -12.92
CA LEU A 212 -7.20 -3.93 -12.54
C LEU A 212 -8.38 -4.66 -13.17
N ARG A 213 -8.30 -5.02 -14.46
CA ARG A 213 -9.36 -5.82 -15.09
C ARG A 213 -9.58 -7.14 -14.36
N GLU A 214 -8.52 -7.89 -14.07
CA GLU A 214 -8.61 -9.16 -13.33
C GLU A 214 -9.16 -8.96 -11.91
N ALA A 215 -8.76 -7.88 -11.22
CA ALA A 215 -9.22 -7.62 -9.86
C ALA A 215 -10.69 -7.17 -9.80
N ILE A 216 -11.17 -6.42 -10.78
CA ILE A 216 -12.49 -5.77 -10.76
C ILE A 216 -13.55 -6.64 -11.46
N GLU A 217 -13.22 -7.19 -12.63
CA GLU A 217 -14.13 -7.95 -13.49
C GLU A 217 -13.90 -9.47 -13.44
N GLY A 218 -12.72 -9.88 -12.96
CA GLY A 218 -12.36 -11.29 -12.83
C GLY A 218 -12.96 -11.96 -11.59
N ALA A 219 -12.62 -13.23 -11.41
CA ALA A 219 -13.05 -13.99 -10.24
C ALA A 219 -12.29 -13.57 -8.97
N TYR A 220 -12.93 -13.72 -7.81
CA TYR A 220 -12.24 -13.73 -6.52
C TYR A 220 -11.25 -14.90 -6.49
N SER A 221 -9.97 -14.62 -6.65
CA SER A 221 -8.96 -15.64 -6.90
C SER A 221 -7.59 -15.23 -6.39
N HIS A 222 -6.87 -16.17 -5.81
CA HIS A 222 -5.48 -16.00 -5.41
C HIS A 222 -4.49 -15.83 -6.59
N LYS A 223 -4.92 -16.05 -7.83
CA LYS A 223 -4.15 -15.74 -9.04
C LYS A 223 -3.87 -14.24 -9.15
N CYS A 224 -4.83 -13.41 -8.73
CA CYS A 224 -4.71 -11.97 -8.62
C CYS A 224 -5.09 -11.58 -7.19
N THR A 225 -4.13 -11.37 -6.30
CA THR A 225 -4.43 -11.16 -4.88
C THR A 225 -5.14 -9.85 -4.60
N LEU A 226 -5.07 -8.86 -5.51
CA LEU A 226 -5.89 -7.65 -5.47
C LEU A 226 -7.39 -7.97 -5.56
N SER A 227 -7.79 -9.09 -6.17
CA SER A 227 -9.20 -9.52 -6.23
C SER A 227 -9.83 -9.73 -4.85
N ALA A 228 -9.00 -9.88 -3.80
CA ALA A 228 -9.47 -9.95 -2.42
C ALA A 228 -10.33 -8.74 -2.01
N LEU A 229 -10.08 -7.56 -2.60
CA LEU A 229 -10.88 -6.36 -2.35
C LEU A 229 -12.35 -6.49 -2.74
N GLN A 230 -12.72 -7.45 -3.61
CA GLN A 230 -14.12 -7.74 -3.92
C GLN A 230 -14.92 -8.15 -2.68
N ALA A 231 -14.26 -8.80 -1.70
CA ALA A 231 -14.88 -9.23 -0.45
C ALA A 231 -14.71 -8.20 0.69
N HIS A 232 -13.94 -7.13 0.50
CA HIS A 232 -13.72 -6.13 1.53
C HIS A 232 -14.88 -5.12 1.58
N PRO A 233 -15.51 -4.87 2.76
CA PRO A 233 -16.65 -3.95 2.88
C PRO A 233 -16.30 -2.50 2.50
N HIS A 234 -15.06 -2.08 2.73
CA HIS A 234 -14.57 -0.72 2.50
C HIS A 234 -13.30 -0.70 1.65
N GLY A 235 -13.25 -1.54 0.60
CA GLY A 235 -12.16 -1.56 -0.36
C GLY A 235 -12.30 -0.41 -1.38
N ILE A 236 -11.23 0.32 -1.63
CA ILE A 236 -11.15 1.44 -2.57
C ILE A 236 -9.93 1.22 -3.48
N ILE A 237 -10.14 1.36 -4.78
CA ILE A 237 -9.06 1.47 -5.76
C ILE A 237 -9.06 2.90 -6.30
N VAL A 238 -7.91 3.56 -6.30
CA VAL A 238 -7.70 4.85 -6.97
C VAL A 238 -6.81 4.60 -8.18
N ALA A 239 -7.36 4.86 -9.36
CA ALA A 239 -6.71 4.62 -10.64
C ALA A 239 -6.68 5.89 -11.49
N ASP A 240 -5.75 5.93 -12.45
CA ASP A 240 -5.82 6.91 -13.53
C ASP A 240 -6.47 6.30 -14.78
N GLU A 241 -6.79 7.16 -15.78
CA GLU A 241 -7.41 6.74 -17.04
C GLU A 241 -6.60 5.66 -17.78
N LEU A 242 -5.26 5.67 -17.66
CA LEU A 242 -4.41 4.67 -18.30
C LEU A 242 -4.52 3.29 -17.62
N ALA A 243 -4.67 3.26 -16.30
CA ALA A 243 -4.76 2.02 -15.55
C ALA A 243 -6.11 1.31 -15.70
N VAL A 244 -7.15 1.99 -16.17
CA VAL A 244 -8.48 1.42 -16.41
C VAL A 244 -8.73 1.06 -17.88
N GLY A 245 -7.72 1.20 -18.75
CA GLY A 245 -7.86 1.04 -20.20
C GLY A 245 -8.28 -0.36 -20.68
N GLU A 246 -8.17 -1.39 -19.85
CA GLU A 246 -8.60 -2.76 -20.16
C GLU A 246 -9.97 -3.15 -19.56
N LEU A 247 -10.63 -2.22 -18.82
CA LEU A 247 -11.97 -2.46 -18.33
C LEU A 247 -13.00 -2.44 -19.48
N LYS A 248 -14.05 -3.24 -19.33
CA LYS A 248 -15.21 -3.14 -20.22
C LYS A 248 -15.85 -1.75 -20.13
N VAL A 249 -16.31 -1.22 -21.25
CA VAL A 249 -16.92 0.12 -21.33
C VAL A 249 -18.04 0.31 -20.31
N ASN A 250 -18.87 -0.72 -20.07
CA ASN A 250 -19.94 -0.62 -19.09
C ASN A 250 -19.44 -0.55 -17.65
N THR A 251 -18.37 -1.27 -17.31
CA THR A 251 -17.73 -1.22 -15.99
C THR A 251 -17.12 0.17 -15.75
N TYR A 252 -16.39 0.69 -16.75
CA TYR A 252 -15.81 2.04 -16.69
C TYR A 252 -16.90 3.11 -16.48
N ARG A 253 -17.95 3.09 -17.32
CA ARG A 253 -19.06 4.05 -17.22
C ARG A 253 -19.77 3.98 -15.88
N TYR A 254 -20.00 2.77 -15.36
CA TYR A 254 -20.63 2.58 -14.06
C TYR A 254 -19.87 3.31 -12.95
N PHE A 255 -18.57 3.08 -12.85
CA PHE A 255 -17.77 3.72 -11.79
C PHE A 255 -17.61 5.23 -12.00
N LYS A 256 -17.46 5.70 -13.24
CA LYS A 256 -17.44 7.15 -13.53
C LYS A 256 -18.74 7.83 -13.12
N ASP A 257 -19.88 7.18 -13.27
CA ASP A 257 -21.19 7.76 -12.92
C ASP A 257 -21.41 7.78 -11.41
N ILE A 258 -21.17 6.66 -10.72
CA ILE A 258 -21.44 6.57 -9.27
C ILE A 258 -20.44 7.36 -8.41
N GLU A 259 -19.25 7.61 -8.91
CA GLU A 259 -18.19 8.33 -8.19
C GLU A 259 -17.98 9.77 -8.68
N LYS A 260 -18.79 10.27 -9.62
CA LYS A 260 -18.63 11.60 -10.24
C LYS A 260 -18.53 12.77 -9.24
N ASP A 261 -19.27 12.68 -8.13
CA ASP A 261 -19.26 13.71 -7.08
C ASP A 261 -18.11 13.54 -6.08
N ASN A 262 -17.31 12.48 -6.21
CA ASN A 262 -16.17 12.15 -5.36
C ASN A 262 -14.80 12.37 -6.05
N LEU A 263 -14.77 12.86 -7.29
CA LEU A 263 -13.56 13.17 -8.04
C LEU A 263 -13.00 14.54 -7.65
N LEU A 264 -11.72 14.81 -8.03
CA LEU A 264 -11.07 16.12 -7.85
C LEU A 264 -11.53 17.13 -8.91
#